data_70ac51bef67b4040223a0d6237472437
#
_entry.id   70ac51bef67b4040223a0d6237472437
#
_cell.length_a   1.000
_cell.length_b   1.000
_cell.length_c   1.000
_cell.angle_alpha   90.00
_cell.angle_beta   90.00
_cell.angle_gamma   90.00
#
_symmetry.space_group_name_H-M   'P 1'
#
loop_
_entity.id
_entity.type
_entity.pdbx_description
1 polymer ?
#
loop_
_entity_poly.entity_id
_entity_poly.type
_entity_poly.pdbx_seq_one_letter_code
_entity_poly.pdbx_strand_id
1 'polypeptide(L)'
;MNTIVPFSHPMYIMLKPAGSLCNLRCKYCYYLEKSKLYDDNKNHVITDALLEKFIKEYIEAQTTPQVLFTWHGGETLMRPISFYRRALELQRYYARGRQIDNSIQTNGILLNDEWCRFFKENNFLVGVSIDGPQEFHDEYRRNAMGKPSFHQVMKGIDLLNKHGVEWNALAVVNDFNADYPLDFYHFFKEIGCRYIQFTPIVERIVKRTDGLTLAPGMQEGGELTDFSVTAEQWGNFLCTIFDEWVHHDVGEYYIQLFDATLANWVGVAPGICTMAKECGHAGVMEYNGDVYSCDHFVYPEHKLGNLSQHTIYEMMNSDRQKDFSKMKYRLLPQQCKECKYQFACHGECPKNRFIRDCYGNPGLNYLCKGYHQFFHHVAPYMDFMKNELENQRPPANVMNQVFGK
;
A
#
# COMPACT_ATOMS: atom_id res chain seq x y z
N MET A 1 12.12 20.74 28.38
CA MET A 1 11.52 20.42 27.07
C MET A 1 12.48 19.46 26.40
N ASN A 2 12.08 18.20 26.24
CA ASN A 2 12.91 17.23 25.48
C ASN A 2 12.90 17.67 24.02
N THR A 3 14.04 18.06 23.52
CA THR A 3 14.22 18.39 22.09
C THR A 3 14.09 17.11 21.30
N ILE A 4 13.08 17.00 20.44
CA ILE A 4 12.94 15.86 19.53
C ILE A 4 14.10 15.93 18.54
N VAL A 5 14.89 14.85 18.45
CA VAL A 5 15.97 14.74 17.47
C VAL A 5 15.36 14.21 16.18
N PRO A 6 15.45 14.93 15.05
CA PRO A 6 14.90 14.44 13.77
C PRO A 6 15.59 13.18 13.28
N PHE A 7 14.86 12.37 12.49
CA PHE A 7 15.44 11.21 11.81
C PHE A 7 16.43 11.63 10.75
N SER A 8 17.48 10.85 10.54
CA SER A 8 18.43 11.05 9.45
C SER A 8 17.81 10.73 8.04
N HIS A 9 16.72 9.98 8.02
CA HIS A 9 15.97 9.60 6.82
C HIS A 9 14.48 9.91 6.98
N PRO A 10 13.73 10.11 5.88
CA PRO A 10 12.28 10.31 5.96
C PRO A 10 11.60 9.16 6.69
N MET A 11 10.68 9.50 7.56
CA MET A 11 9.83 8.56 8.27
C MET A 11 8.41 8.63 7.69
N TYR A 12 7.75 7.50 7.60
CA TYR A 12 6.38 7.39 7.12
C TYR A 12 5.53 6.68 8.17
N ILE A 13 4.45 7.33 8.62
CA ILE A 13 3.46 6.70 9.50
C ILE A 13 2.07 6.92 8.93
N MET A 14 1.41 5.81 8.60
CA MET A 14 0.01 5.77 8.23
C MET A 14 -0.85 5.92 9.49
N LEU A 15 -1.77 6.89 9.51
CA LEU A 15 -2.69 7.08 10.63
C LEU A 15 -4.06 6.47 10.32
N LYS A 16 -4.58 5.68 11.27
CA LYS A 16 -5.92 5.08 11.20
C LYS A 16 -6.89 5.74 12.20
N PRO A 17 -7.48 6.89 11.84
CA PRO A 17 -8.23 7.72 12.79
C PRO A 17 -9.55 7.12 13.26
N ALA A 18 -10.07 6.12 12.56
CA ALA A 18 -11.28 5.37 12.89
C ALA A 18 -11.01 3.87 13.10
N GLY A 19 -9.74 3.47 13.26
CA GLY A 19 -9.37 2.06 13.41
C GLY A 19 -9.94 1.19 12.29
N SER A 20 -10.54 0.04 12.65
CA SER A 20 -11.14 -0.92 11.73
C SER A 20 -12.60 -0.62 11.36
N LEU A 21 -13.18 0.50 11.82
CA LEU A 21 -14.56 0.87 11.45
C LEU A 21 -14.66 1.05 9.93
N CYS A 22 -15.63 0.35 9.33
CA CYS A 22 -15.86 0.40 7.88
C CYS A 22 -17.35 0.14 7.58
N ASN A 23 -17.85 0.78 6.54
CA ASN A 23 -19.19 0.56 5.98
C ASN A 23 -19.25 -0.65 5.02
N LEU A 24 -18.09 -1.25 4.69
CA LEU A 24 -17.97 -2.49 3.92
C LEU A 24 -17.51 -3.67 4.79
N ARG A 25 -17.69 -4.88 4.24
CA ARG A 25 -17.21 -6.16 4.79
C ARG A 25 -16.60 -7.00 3.65
N CYS A 26 -15.57 -6.44 3.00
CA CYS A 26 -14.88 -7.14 1.91
C CYS A 26 -14.33 -8.48 2.40
N LYS A 27 -14.59 -9.58 1.67
CA LYS A 27 -14.24 -10.95 2.09
C LYS A 27 -12.73 -11.10 2.38
N TYR A 28 -11.89 -10.46 1.60
CA TYR A 28 -10.44 -10.53 1.71
C TYR A 28 -9.81 -9.50 2.66
N CYS A 29 -10.60 -8.66 3.34
CA CYS A 29 -10.05 -7.56 4.13
C CYS A 29 -9.29 -8.06 5.36
N TYR A 30 -7.96 -8.03 5.30
CA TYR A 30 -7.08 -8.44 6.40
C TYR A 30 -7.24 -7.57 7.65
N TYR A 31 -7.81 -6.37 7.49
CA TYR A 31 -7.86 -5.39 8.57
C TYR A 31 -9.14 -5.50 9.42
N LEU A 32 -10.21 -6.10 8.92
CA LEU A 32 -11.48 -6.23 9.67
C LEU A 32 -11.31 -6.98 11.01
N GLU A 33 -10.49 -8.02 11.03
CA GLU A 33 -10.26 -8.79 12.27
C GLU A 33 -9.47 -8.02 13.33
N LYS A 34 -8.78 -6.92 12.94
CA LYS A 34 -7.95 -6.13 13.88
C LYS A 34 -8.80 -5.43 14.95
N SER A 35 -10.12 -5.29 14.73
CA SER A 35 -11.05 -4.87 15.79
C SER A 35 -10.95 -5.73 17.05
N LYS A 36 -10.63 -7.02 16.91
CA LYS A 36 -10.48 -7.97 18.03
C LYS A 36 -9.29 -7.67 18.95
N LEU A 37 -8.34 -6.85 18.51
CA LEU A 37 -7.21 -6.39 19.33
C LEU A 37 -7.61 -5.31 20.32
N TYR A 38 -8.80 -4.75 20.21
CA TYR A 38 -9.28 -3.62 20.98
C TYR A 38 -10.63 -3.92 21.64
N ASP A 39 -10.88 -3.25 22.75
CA ASP A 39 -12.07 -3.43 23.56
C ASP A 39 -13.31 -2.93 22.80
N ASP A 40 -14.31 -3.80 22.57
CA ASP A 40 -15.52 -3.51 21.79
C ASP A 40 -16.39 -2.37 22.36
N ASN A 41 -16.19 -2.02 23.64
CA ASN A 41 -16.97 -0.99 24.34
C ASN A 41 -16.41 0.42 24.20
N LYS A 42 -15.31 0.63 23.47
CA LYS A 42 -14.68 1.94 23.31
C LYS A 42 -14.98 2.56 21.95
N ASN A 43 -15.11 3.87 21.96
CA ASN A 43 -15.21 4.65 20.73
C ASN A 43 -13.92 4.48 19.91
N HIS A 44 -13.98 3.77 18.77
CA HIS A 44 -12.83 3.43 17.91
C HIS A 44 -12.34 4.63 17.09
N VAL A 45 -12.32 5.82 17.68
CA VAL A 45 -11.89 7.05 17.01
C VAL A 45 -10.82 7.77 17.82
N ILE A 46 -9.86 8.34 17.09
CA ILE A 46 -8.79 9.12 17.71
C ILE A 46 -9.34 10.37 18.43
N THR A 47 -8.81 10.67 19.60
CA THR A 47 -9.14 11.90 20.36
C THR A 47 -8.38 13.10 19.80
N ASP A 48 -8.92 14.32 19.99
CA ASP A 48 -8.25 15.56 19.55
C ASP A 48 -6.87 15.74 20.18
N ALA A 49 -6.72 15.42 21.46
CA ALA A 49 -5.42 15.52 22.16
C ALA A 49 -4.37 14.57 21.54
N LEU A 50 -4.78 13.35 21.19
CA LEU A 50 -3.88 12.38 20.57
C LEU A 50 -3.56 12.75 19.11
N LEU A 51 -4.54 13.29 18.38
CA LEU A 51 -4.34 13.82 17.03
C LEU A 51 -3.33 14.98 17.04
N GLU A 52 -3.47 15.93 17.95
CA GLU A 52 -2.55 17.06 18.08
C GLU A 52 -1.13 16.59 18.42
N LYS A 53 -1.00 15.67 19.39
CA LYS A 53 0.30 15.09 19.76
C LYS A 53 0.94 14.39 18.57
N PHE A 54 0.17 13.57 17.81
CA PHE A 54 0.66 12.88 16.63
C PHE A 54 1.17 13.87 15.58
N ILE A 55 0.36 14.84 15.18
CA ILE A 55 0.71 15.81 14.13
C ILE A 55 1.98 16.56 14.50
N LYS A 56 2.04 17.07 15.74
CA LYS A 56 3.21 17.79 16.25
C LYS A 56 4.48 16.95 16.19
N GLU A 57 4.46 15.77 16.82
CA GLU A 57 5.64 14.92 16.90
C GLU A 57 6.06 14.36 15.53
N TYR A 58 5.07 14.03 14.66
CA TYR A 58 5.35 13.54 13.33
C TYR A 58 6.06 14.58 12.46
N ILE A 59 5.62 15.85 12.49
CA ILE A 59 6.27 16.95 11.79
C ILE A 59 7.67 17.22 12.39
N GLU A 60 7.78 17.29 13.72
CA GLU A 60 9.05 17.59 14.40
C GLU A 60 10.12 16.51 14.16
N ALA A 61 9.71 15.25 14.04
CA ALA A 61 10.62 14.14 13.79
C ALA A 61 11.16 14.06 12.35
N GLN A 62 10.52 14.73 11.39
CA GLN A 62 10.96 14.70 9.99
C GLN A 62 12.18 15.60 9.75
N THR A 63 13.07 15.15 8.84
CA THR A 63 14.24 15.92 8.38
C THR A 63 14.02 16.56 7.01
N THR A 64 12.99 16.12 6.29
CA THR A 64 12.68 16.59 4.93
C THR A 64 11.91 17.91 4.95
N PRO A 65 12.07 18.77 3.92
CA PRO A 65 11.28 19.98 3.78
C PRO A 65 9.79 19.70 3.48
N GLN A 66 9.48 18.48 3.04
CA GLN A 66 8.14 17.99 2.71
C GLN A 66 7.73 16.88 3.68
N VAL A 67 6.51 16.94 4.20
CA VAL A 67 5.93 15.95 5.11
C VAL A 67 4.60 15.46 4.57
N LEU A 68 4.52 14.18 4.29
CA LEU A 68 3.30 13.53 3.81
C LEU A 68 2.53 12.90 4.97
N PHE A 69 1.27 13.29 5.13
CA PHE A 69 0.31 12.61 5.99
C PHE A 69 -0.53 11.64 5.17
N THR A 70 -0.61 10.38 5.59
CA THR A 70 -1.46 9.37 4.98
C THR A 70 -2.55 8.93 5.94
N TRP A 71 -3.79 9.19 5.55
CA TRP A 71 -4.99 8.81 6.27
C TRP A 71 -5.53 7.51 5.72
N HIS A 72 -5.62 6.50 6.56
CA HIS A 72 -6.03 5.15 6.18
C HIS A 72 -6.92 4.52 7.26
N GLY A 73 -7.22 3.22 7.19
CA GLY A 73 -7.94 2.48 8.22
C GLY A 73 -8.98 1.53 7.66
N GLY A 74 -10.08 1.39 8.34
CA GLY A 74 -11.27 0.73 7.82
C GLY A 74 -11.88 1.57 6.69
N GLU A 75 -12.66 2.62 7.04
CA GLU A 75 -13.06 3.65 6.09
C GLU A 75 -12.80 5.03 6.71
N THR A 76 -11.93 5.78 6.10
CA THR A 76 -11.47 7.09 6.60
C THR A 76 -12.58 8.14 6.61
N LEU A 77 -13.49 8.10 5.62
CA LEU A 77 -14.59 9.05 5.52
C LEU A 77 -15.72 8.81 6.54
N MET A 78 -15.61 7.80 7.38
CA MET A 78 -16.44 7.69 8.58
C MET A 78 -16.07 8.74 9.63
N ARG A 79 -14.89 9.37 9.55
CA ARG A 79 -14.62 10.61 10.27
C ARG A 79 -15.22 11.79 9.52
N PRO A 80 -15.88 12.74 10.21
CA PRO A 80 -16.48 13.90 9.54
C PRO A 80 -15.43 14.87 8.99
N ILE A 81 -15.80 15.70 8.02
CA ILE A 81 -14.91 16.73 7.43
C ILE A 81 -14.33 17.66 8.51
N SER A 82 -15.08 17.96 9.56
CA SER A 82 -14.60 18.79 10.69
C SER A 82 -13.35 18.23 11.36
N PHE A 83 -13.22 16.91 11.43
CA PHE A 83 -12.01 16.26 11.93
C PHE A 83 -10.79 16.58 11.04
N TYR A 84 -10.94 16.48 9.73
CA TYR A 84 -9.86 16.79 8.80
C TYR A 84 -9.55 18.29 8.74
N ARG A 85 -10.55 19.16 8.87
CA ARG A 85 -10.32 20.62 9.04
C ARG A 85 -9.46 20.90 10.28
N ARG A 86 -9.77 20.25 11.40
CA ARG A 86 -8.94 20.36 12.62
C ARG A 86 -7.53 19.83 12.40
N ALA A 87 -7.37 18.70 11.71
CA ALA A 87 -6.05 18.17 11.38
C ALA A 87 -5.23 19.17 10.53
N LEU A 88 -5.84 19.77 9.51
CA LEU A 88 -5.18 20.80 8.68
C LEU A 88 -4.81 22.07 9.45
N GLU A 89 -5.62 22.50 10.42
CA GLU A 89 -5.27 23.62 11.34
C GLU A 89 -4.02 23.28 12.15
N LEU A 90 -3.98 22.10 12.74
CA LEU A 90 -2.82 21.63 13.51
C LEU A 90 -1.57 21.47 12.63
N GLN A 91 -1.71 20.92 11.44
CA GLN A 91 -0.62 20.79 10.47
C GLN A 91 -0.03 22.16 10.12
N ARG A 92 -0.88 23.15 9.79
CA ARG A 92 -0.44 24.52 9.52
C ARG A 92 0.27 25.15 10.71
N TYR A 93 -0.25 24.95 11.91
CA TYR A 93 0.34 25.50 13.14
C TYR A 93 1.73 24.93 13.43
N TYR A 94 1.92 23.61 13.21
CA TYR A 94 3.18 22.93 13.51
C TYR A 94 4.13 22.84 12.31
N ALA A 95 3.74 23.26 11.10
CA ALA A 95 4.53 23.09 9.86
C ALA A 95 5.93 23.73 9.91
N ARG A 96 6.09 24.87 10.59
CA ARG A 96 7.37 25.59 10.71
C ARG A 96 8.07 25.79 9.35
N GLY A 97 7.29 26.15 8.33
CA GLY A 97 7.80 26.41 6.97
C GLY A 97 7.98 25.17 6.10
N ARG A 98 7.64 23.97 6.56
CA ARG A 98 7.63 22.76 5.74
C ARG A 98 6.38 22.70 4.86
N GLN A 99 6.52 22.10 3.72
CA GLN A 99 5.37 21.72 2.88
C GLN A 99 4.67 20.51 3.52
N ILE A 100 3.35 20.61 3.69
CA ILE A 100 2.54 19.51 4.23
C ILE A 100 1.62 19.03 3.13
N ASP A 101 1.74 17.75 2.78
CA ASP A 101 0.88 17.07 1.82
C ASP A 101 -0.01 16.04 2.53
N ASN A 102 -1.17 15.80 1.97
CA ASN A 102 -2.12 14.84 2.52
C ASN A 102 -2.58 13.86 1.44
N SER A 103 -2.54 12.57 1.76
CA SER A 103 -3.18 11.52 1.00
C SER A 103 -4.21 10.77 1.85
N ILE A 104 -5.30 10.35 1.24
CA ILE A 104 -6.38 9.66 1.94
C ILE A 104 -6.82 8.44 1.14
N GLN A 105 -6.94 7.29 1.81
CA GLN A 105 -7.46 6.06 1.21
C GLN A 105 -8.92 5.86 1.60
N THR A 106 -9.78 5.64 0.61
CA THR A 106 -11.21 5.42 0.81
C THR A 106 -11.75 4.31 -0.09
N ASN A 107 -12.85 3.68 0.35
CA ASN A 107 -13.63 2.81 -0.53
C ASN A 107 -14.58 3.58 -1.48
N GLY A 108 -14.59 4.90 -1.44
CA GLY A 108 -15.30 5.78 -2.35
C GLY A 108 -16.80 5.94 -2.11
N ILE A 109 -17.44 5.10 -1.29
CA ILE A 109 -18.91 5.07 -1.12
C ILE A 109 -19.47 6.33 -0.44
N LEU A 110 -18.70 6.92 0.48
CA LEU A 110 -19.12 8.10 1.24
C LEU A 110 -18.77 9.43 0.57
N LEU A 111 -18.15 9.39 -0.60
CA LEU A 111 -17.84 10.58 -1.37
C LEU A 111 -19.11 11.33 -1.77
N ASN A 112 -19.08 12.65 -1.63
CA ASN A 112 -20.14 13.58 -2.04
C ASN A 112 -19.52 14.90 -2.47
N ASP A 113 -20.34 15.86 -2.96
CA ASP A 113 -19.84 17.16 -3.43
C ASP A 113 -19.09 17.95 -2.34
N GLU A 114 -19.45 17.80 -1.05
CA GLU A 114 -18.76 18.50 0.05
C GLU A 114 -17.36 17.92 0.26
N TRP A 115 -17.23 16.59 0.27
CA TRP A 115 -15.92 15.92 0.34
C TRP A 115 -15.01 16.28 -0.82
N CYS A 116 -15.56 16.25 -2.05
CA CYS A 116 -14.75 16.53 -3.24
C CYS A 116 -14.28 18.00 -3.28
N ARG A 117 -15.13 18.96 -2.89
CA ARG A 117 -14.68 20.35 -2.71
C ARG A 117 -13.58 20.48 -1.67
N PHE A 118 -13.77 19.85 -0.50
CA PHE A 118 -12.77 19.86 0.57
C PHE A 118 -11.42 19.30 0.10
N PHE A 119 -11.41 18.19 -0.60
CA PHE A 119 -10.18 17.58 -1.12
C PHE A 119 -9.51 18.48 -2.17
N LYS A 120 -10.28 19.06 -3.08
CA LYS A 120 -9.74 19.96 -4.11
C LYS A 120 -9.13 21.22 -3.50
N GLU A 121 -9.84 21.86 -2.58
CA GLU A 121 -9.40 23.09 -1.91
C GLU A 121 -8.11 22.88 -1.07
N ASN A 122 -7.87 21.66 -0.56
CA ASN A 122 -6.74 21.35 0.30
C ASN A 122 -5.71 20.41 -0.36
N ASN A 123 -5.77 20.22 -1.68
CA ASN A 123 -4.82 19.43 -2.49
C ASN A 123 -4.59 18.01 -1.94
N PHE A 124 -5.66 17.30 -1.54
CA PHE A 124 -5.55 15.91 -1.15
C PHE A 124 -5.36 15.03 -2.38
N LEU A 125 -4.45 14.06 -2.28
CA LEU A 125 -4.42 12.90 -3.18
C LEU A 125 -5.37 11.83 -2.62
N VAL A 126 -6.35 11.42 -3.43
CA VAL A 126 -7.37 10.45 -3.00
C VAL A 126 -7.10 9.08 -3.62
N GLY A 127 -6.75 8.10 -2.80
CA GLY A 127 -6.71 6.69 -3.20
C GLY A 127 -8.11 6.10 -3.13
N VAL A 128 -8.61 5.56 -4.24
CA VAL A 128 -9.92 4.90 -4.30
C VAL A 128 -9.73 3.40 -4.45
N SER A 129 -10.36 2.64 -3.55
CA SER A 129 -10.33 1.18 -3.62
C SER A 129 -11.37 0.67 -4.63
N ILE A 130 -10.91 0.16 -5.78
CA ILE A 130 -11.76 -0.42 -6.83
C ILE A 130 -11.03 -1.57 -7.54
N ASP A 131 -11.68 -2.73 -7.68
CA ASP A 131 -11.05 -3.98 -8.13
C ASP A 131 -11.42 -4.35 -9.58
N GLY A 132 -11.51 -3.37 -10.48
CA GLY A 132 -11.85 -3.58 -11.87
C GLY A 132 -13.36 -3.45 -12.16
N PRO A 133 -13.86 -4.08 -13.25
CA PRO A 133 -15.27 -4.10 -13.64
C PRO A 133 -16.21 -4.56 -12.52
N GLN A 134 -17.51 -4.30 -12.69
CA GLN A 134 -18.53 -4.59 -11.67
C GLN A 134 -18.48 -6.04 -11.15
N GLU A 135 -18.34 -7.01 -12.05
CA GLU A 135 -18.31 -8.44 -11.69
C GLU A 135 -17.14 -8.75 -10.76
N PHE A 136 -15.94 -8.19 -11.05
CA PHE A 136 -14.74 -8.41 -10.24
C PHE A 136 -14.82 -7.70 -8.90
N HIS A 137 -15.27 -6.45 -8.93
CA HIS A 137 -15.40 -5.64 -7.72
C HIS A 137 -16.43 -6.23 -6.76
N ASP A 138 -17.62 -6.55 -7.24
CA ASP A 138 -18.75 -6.99 -6.43
C ASP A 138 -18.64 -8.45 -5.97
N GLU A 139 -17.65 -9.22 -6.46
CA GLU A 139 -17.38 -10.57 -5.94
C GLU A 139 -16.98 -10.51 -4.46
N TYR A 140 -16.07 -9.61 -4.11
CA TYR A 140 -15.53 -9.54 -2.76
C TYR A 140 -15.80 -8.24 -2.00
N ARG A 141 -16.09 -7.13 -2.69
CA ARG A 141 -16.36 -5.85 -2.04
C ARG A 141 -17.85 -5.62 -1.81
N ARG A 142 -18.32 -6.12 -0.68
CA ARG A 142 -19.73 -6.05 -0.27
C ARG A 142 -19.90 -5.38 1.08
N ASN A 143 -21.08 -4.83 1.33
CA ASN A 143 -21.40 -4.30 2.66
C ASN A 143 -21.76 -5.40 3.66
N ALA A 144 -22.05 -5.04 4.92
CA ALA A 144 -22.40 -5.99 5.98
C ALA A 144 -23.66 -6.83 5.69
N MET A 145 -24.53 -6.37 4.77
CA MET A 145 -25.74 -7.09 4.33
C MET A 145 -25.49 -7.92 3.06
N GLY A 146 -24.24 -8.06 2.61
CA GLY A 146 -23.87 -8.76 1.39
C GLY A 146 -24.23 -8.05 0.09
N LYS A 147 -24.67 -6.77 0.13
CA LYS A 147 -25.02 -6.01 -1.06
C LYS A 147 -23.77 -5.53 -1.80
N PRO A 148 -23.80 -5.50 -3.15
CA PRO A 148 -22.72 -4.99 -3.97
C PRO A 148 -22.44 -3.50 -3.75
N SER A 149 -21.24 -3.05 -4.08
CA SER A 149 -20.79 -1.67 -3.84
C SER A 149 -20.34 -0.92 -5.09
N PHE A 150 -20.12 -1.57 -6.21
CA PHE A 150 -19.54 -1.01 -7.43
C PHE A 150 -20.18 0.31 -7.88
N HIS A 151 -21.50 0.35 -8.03
CA HIS A 151 -22.20 1.56 -8.50
C HIS A 151 -22.03 2.76 -7.56
N GLN A 152 -21.90 2.51 -6.25
CA GLN A 152 -21.66 3.58 -5.27
C GLN A 152 -20.24 4.12 -5.38
N VAL A 153 -19.26 3.24 -5.59
CA VAL A 153 -17.86 3.63 -5.82
C VAL A 153 -17.72 4.43 -7.11
N MET A 154 -18.32 3.96 -8.22
CA MET A 154 -18.31 4.68 -9.50
C MET A 154 -18.92 6.08 -9.38
N LYS A 155 -20.04 6.22 -8.66
CA LYS A 155 -20.60 7.54 -8.36
C LYS A 155 -19.63 8.44 -7.59
N GLY A 156 -18.86 7.87 -6.67
CA GLY A 156 -17.80 8.59 -5.95
C GLY A 156 -16.68 9.05 -6.89
N ILE A 157 -16.24 8.18 -7.80
CA ILE A 157 -15.22 8.50 -8.83
C ILE A 157 -15.72 9.61 -9.77
N ASP A 158 -16.97 9.54 -10.23
CA ASP A 158 -17.58 10.58 -11.06
C ASP A 158 -17.57 11.95 -10.37
N LEU A 159 -17.80 11.98 -9.05
CA LEU A 159 -17.72 13.20 -8.26
C LEU A 159 -16.29 13.73 -8.13
N LEU A 160 -15.29 12.85 -7.93
CA LEU A 160 -13.87 13.25 -7.92
C LEU A 160 -13.49 13.89 -9.27
N ASN A 161 -13.85 13.24 -10.39
CA ASN A 161 -13.60 13.74 -11.73
C ASN A 161 -14.32 15.08 -11.98
N LYS A 162 -15.60 15.20 -11.60
CA LYS A 162 -16.40 16.44 -11.70
C LYS A 162 -15.74 17.62 -11.00
N HIS A 163 -15.16 17.39 -9.83
CA HIS A 163 -14.50 18.43 -9.03
C HIS A 163 -13.01 18.60 -9.36
N GLY A 164 -12.45 17.81 -10.27
CA GLY A 164 -11.03 17.84 -10.64
C GLY A 164 -10.11 17.50 -9.48
N VAL A 165 -10.53 16.58 -8.59
CA VAL A 165 -9.70 16.06 -7.50
C VAL A 165 -8.71 15.06 -8.07
N GLU A 166 -7.46 15.13 -7.66
CA GLU A 166 -6.45 14.12 -8.02
C GLU A 166 -6.71 12.82 -7.29
N TRP A 167 -6.79 11.72 -8.03
CA TRP A 167 -7.02 10.41 -7.47
C TRP A 167 -6.26 9.30 -8.19
N ASN A 168 -6.03 8.21 -7.47
CA ASN A 168 -5.45 6.97 -8.00
C ASN A 168 -6.30 5.77 -7.60
N ALA A 169 -6.26 4.71 -8.39
CA ALA A 169 -6.90 3.45 -8.05
C ALA A 169 -5.96 2.55 -7.23
N LEU A 170 -6.51 1.99 -6.15
CA LEU A 170 -5.92 0.88 -5.41
C LEU A 170 -6.75 -0.36 -5.69
N ALA A 171 -6.19 -1.30 -6.44
CA ALA A 171 -6.90 -2.47 -6.92
C ALA A 171 -6.28 -3.76 -6.36
N VAL A 172 -7.12 -4.59 -5.75
CA VAL A 172 -6.73 -5.90 -5.24
C VAL A 172 -6.86 -6.93 -6.37
N VAL A 173 -5.75 -7.64 -6.62
CA VAL A 173 -5.72 -8.79 -7.54
C VAL A 173 -5.88 -10.06 -6.71
N ASN A 174 -6.91 -10.83 -7.02
CA ASN A 174 -7.35 -12.02 -6.32
C ASN A 174 -7.50 -13.21 -7.27
N ASP A 175 -7.91 -14.37 -6.76
CA ASP A 175 -8.11 -15.61 -7.52
C ASP A 175 -9.06 -15.46 -8.71
N PHE A 176 -10.08 -14.59 -8.59
CA PHE A 176 -11.12 -14.42 -9.60
C PHE A 176 -10.73 -13.45 -10.71
N ASN A 177 -10.23 -12.25 -10.38
CA ASN A 177 -9.94 -11.23 -11.39
C ASN A 177 -8.55 -11.40 -12.05
N ALA A 178 -7.65 -12.18 -11.45
CA ALA A 178 -6.30 -12.40 -11.99
C ALA A 178 -6.29 -13.11 -13.34
N ASP A 179 -7.35 -13.85 -13.69
CA ASP A 179 -7.48 -14.57 -14.96
C ASP A 179 -7.97 -13.68 -16.12
N TYR A 180 -8.32 -12.40 -15.83
CA TYR A 180 -8.85 -11.44 -16.80
C TYR A 180 -8.02 -10.13 -16.84
N PRO A 181 -6.71 -10.20 -17.10
CA PRO A 181 -5.81 -9.03 -16.95
C PRO A 181 -6.15 -7.88 -17.90
N LEU A 182 -6.54 -8.13 -19.14
CA LEU A 182 -6.87 -7.08 -20.10
C LEU A 182 -8.21 -6.41 -19.78
N ASP A 183 -9.25 -7.17 -19.43
CA ASP A 183 -10.53 -6.60 -19.01
C ASP A 183 -10.36 -5.73 -17.78
N PHE A 184 -9.49 -6.20 -16.85
CA PHE A 184 -9.14 -5.46 -15.66
C PHE A 184 -8.42 -4.14 -15.99
N TYR A 185 -7.41 -4.19 -16.86
CA TYR A 185 -6.62 -3.00 -17.21
C TYR A 185 -7.40 -1.99 -18.07
N HIS A 186 -8.13 -2.48 -19.10
CA HIS A 186 -8.94 -1.63 -19.97
C HIS A 186 -10.02 -0.88 -19.19
N PHE A 187 -10.62 -1.51 -18.17
CA PHE A 187 -11.57 -0.82 -17.30
C PHE A 187 -11.00 0.44 -16.68
N PHE A 188 -9.75 0.43 -16.18
CA PHE A 188 -9.13 1.63 -15.63
C PHE A 188 -8.89 2.70 -16.69
N LYS A 189 -8.59 2.31 -17.91
CA LYS A 189 -8.47 3.25 -19.05
C LYS A 189 -9.83 3.89 -19.37
N GLU A 190 -10.89 3.10 -19.40
CA GLU A 190 -12.27 3.56 -19.68
C GLU A 190 -12.77 4.57 -18.64
N ILE A 191 -12.49 4.37 -17.36
CA ILE A 191 -12.87 5.32 -16.30
C ILE A 191 -11.91 6.50 -16.16
N GLY A 192 -10.88 6.59 -17.01
CA GLY A 192 -9.90 7.68 -17.02
C GLY A 192 -8.90 7.66 -15.87
N CYS A 193 -8.69 6.51 -15.24
CA CYS A 193 -7.71 6.36 -14.15
C CYS A 193 -6.30 6.20 -14.72
N ARG A 194 -5.45 7.20 -14.52
CA ARG A 194 -4.07 7.17 -15.02
C ARG A 194 -3.05 6.56 -14.05
N TYR A 195 -3.36 6.50 -12.77
CA TYR A 195 -2.45 6.03 -11.72
C TYR A 195 -3.05 4.81 -11.04
N ILE A 196 -2.44 3.64 -11.28
CA ILE A 196 -2.99 2.35 -10.86
C ILE A 196 -1.99 1.63 -9.97
N GLN A 197 -2.46 1.16 -8.83
CA GLN A 197 -1.70 0.32 -7.92
C GLN A 197 -2.33 -1.07 -7.83
N PHE A 198 -1.61 -2.10 -8.24
CA PHE A 198 -2.02 -3.49 -8.07
C PHE A 198 -1.47 -4.06 -6.78
N THR A 199 -2.34 -4.71 -6.01
CA THR A 199 -1.97 -5.38 -4.77
C THR A 199 -2.41 -6.83 -4.82
N PRO A 200 -1.49 -7.81 -4.96
CA PRO A 200 -1.86 -9.22 -4.93
C PRO A 200 -2.30 -9.60 -3.52
N ILE A 201 -3.49 -10.17 -3.39
CA ILE A 201 -3.95 -10.67 -2.09
C ILE A 201 -3.45 -12.09 -1.87
N VAL A 202 -2.79 -12.29 -0.74
CA VAL A 202 -2.34 -13.59 -0.27
C VAL A 202 -2.56 -13.64 1.24
N GLU A 203 -3.55 -14.40 1.69
CA GLU A 203 -3.87 -14.54 3.11
C GLU A 203 -3.89 -16.00 3.51
N ARG A 204 -3.53 -16.28 4.77
CA ARG A 204 -3.53 -17.63 5.33
C ARG A 204 -4.26 -17.65 6.67
N ILE A 205 -5.02 -18.70 6.89
CA ILE A 205 -5.73 -18.94 8.15
C ILE A 205 -4.87 -19.83 9.07
N VAL A 206 -4.74 -19.40 10.32
CA VAL A 206 -4.04 -20.14 11.38
C VAL A 206 -4.84 -20.08 12.69
N LYS A 207 -4.57 -21.02 13.58
CA LYS A 207 -5.11 -20.96 14.95
C LYS A 207 -4.23 -20.04 15.80
N ARG A 208 -4.84 -19.00 16.41
CA ARG A 208 -4.17 -18.04 17.29
C ARG A 208 -4.91 -17.94 18.62
N THR A 209 -4.19 -17.55 19.67
CA THR A 209 -4.74 -17.37 21.03
C THR A 209 -5.27 -15.94 21.27
N ASP A 210 -4.92 -14.98 20.43
CA ASP A 210 -5.32 -13.57 20.51
C ASP A 210 -6.65 -13.26 19.81
N GLY A 211 -7.36 -14.28 19.32
CA GLY A 211 -8.64 -14.14 18.63
C GLY A 211 -8.51 -13.78 17.14
N LEU A 212 -7.30 -13.44 16.65
CA LEU A 212 -7.05 -13.27 15.23
C LEU A 212 -7.02 -14.63 14.54
N THR A 213 -7.24 -14.63 13.23
CA THR A 213 -7.28 -15.84 12.40
C THR A 213 -6.27 -15.80 11.25
N LEU A 214 -5.85 -14.61 10.83
CA LEU A 214 -4.87 -14.48 9.75
C LEU A 214 -3.44 -14.66 10.28
N ALA A 215 -2.63 -15.38 9.50
CA ALA A 215 -1.22 -15.58 9.80
C ALA A 215 -0.42 -14.28 9.62
N PRO A 216 0.46 -13.92 10.56
CA PRO A 216 1.44 -12.88 10.32
C PRO A 216 2.43 -13.31 9.23
N GLY A 217 3.08 -12.34 8.59
CA GLY A 217 4.13 -12.62 7.63
C GLY A 217 5.32 -13.36 8.24
N MET A 218 6.09 -14.04 7.41
CA MET A 218 7.26 -14.85 7.78
C MET A 218 6.97 -16.11 8.63
N GLN A 219 5.75 -16.33 9.06
CA GLN A 219 5.35 -17.55 9.76
C GLN A 219 5.07 -18.66 8.74
N GLU A 220 5.71 -19.80 8.87
CA GLU A 220 5.39 -21.00 8.06
C GLU A 220 4.04 -21.62 8.47
N GLY A 221 3.43 -22.37 7.53
CA GLY A 221 2.18 -23.08 7.77
C GLY A 221 0.94 -22.19 7.61
N GLY A 222 -0.21 -22.73 8.00
CA GLY A 222 -1.52 -22.15 7.75
C GLY A 222 -2.13 -22.59 6.42
N GLU A 223 -3.43 -22.46 6.31
CA GLU A 223 -4.22 -22.77 5.12
C GLU A 223 -4.41 -21.51 4.28
N LEU A 224 -4.04 -21.59 3.00
CA LEU A 224 -4.24 -20.47 2.07
C LEU A 224 -5.74 -20.26 1.85
N THR A 225 -6.16 -18.98 1.86
CA THR A 225 -7.57 -18.64 1.58
C THR A 225 -7.93 -18.86 0.11
N ASP A 226 -9.19 -19.15 -0.14
CA ASP A 226 -9.74 -19.39 -1.49
C ASP A 226 -9.63 -18.17 -2.41
N PHE A 227 -9.62 -16.96 -1.86
CA PHE A 227 -9.49 -15.71 -2.62
C PHE A 227 -8.03 -15.29 -2.88
N SER A 228 -7.05 -16.04 -2.40
CA SER A 228 -5.63 -15.72 -2.62
C SER A 228 -5.21 -16.00 -4.05
N VAL A 229 -4.55 -15.02 -4.69
CA VAL A 229 -3.99 -15.19 -6.04
C VAL A 229 -2.81 -16.17 -6.01
N THR A 230 -2.72 -17.05 -7.00
CA THR A 230 -1.58 -17.95 -7.16
C THR A 230 -0.38 -17.25 -7.78
N ALA A 231 0.82 -17.81 -7.59
CA ALA A 231 2.03 -17.27 -8.21
C ALA A 231 1.96 -17.28 -9.75
N GLU A 232 1.30 -18.27 -10.33
CA GLU A 232 1.13 -18.39 -11.78
C GLU A 232 0.15 -17.34 -12.32
N GLN A 233 -1.00 -17.20 -11.68
CA GLN A 233 -1.97 -16.13 -12.03
C GLN A 233 -1.31 -14.75 -11.93
N TRP A 234 -0.59 -14.47 -10.85
CA TRP A 234 0.09 -13.19 -10.66
C TRP A 234 1.12 -12.89 -11.74
N GLY A 235 1.95 -13.89 -12.11
CA GLY A 235 2.93 -13.75 -13.18
C GLY A 235 2.28 -13.49 -14.54
N ASN A 236 1.24 -14.25 -14.89
CA ASN A 236 0.50 -14.09 -16.13
C ASN A 236 -0.23 -12.74 -16.18
N PHE A 237 -0.86 -12.33 -15.08
CA PHE A 237 -1.53 -11.03 -14.94
C PHE A 237 -0.58 -9.87 -15.23
N LEU A 238 0.58 -9.88 -14.59
CA LEU A 238 1.57 -8.83 -14.78
C LEU A 238 2.16 -8.79 -16.19
N CYS A 239 2.53 -9.95 -16.74
CA CYS A 239 3.11 -10.02 -18.08
C CYS A 239 2.12 -9.56 -19.16
N THR A 240 0.86 -9.99 -19.06
CA THR A 240 -0.17 -9.62 -20.03
C THR A 240 -0.48 -8.11 -20.01
N ILE A 241 -0.61 -7.52 -18.84
CA ILE A 241 -0.82 -6.06 -18.74
C ILE A 241 0.42 -5.31 -19.19
N PHE A 242 1.62 -5.82 -18.87
CA PHE A 242 2.86 -5.18 -19.30
C PHE A 242 2.99 -5.15 -20.82
N ASP A 243 2.63 -6.24 -21.51
CA ASP A 243 2.65 -6.28 -22.98
C ASP A 243 1.74 -5.23 -23.62
N GLU A 244 0.54 -5.03 -23.07
CA GLU A 244 -0.35 -3.96 -23.51
C GLU A 244 0.22 -2.57 -23.20
N TRP A 245 0.62 -2.36 -21.96
CA TRP A 245 1.15 -1.08 -21.47
C TRP A 245 2.42 -0.63 -22.19
N VAL A 246 3.37 -1.56 -22.41
CA VAL A 246 4.68 -1.21 -22.97
C VAL A 246 4.61 -0.79 -24.45
N HIS A 247 3.57 -1.21 -25.17
CA HIS A 247 3.38 -0.87 -26.57
C HIS A 247 2.45 0.34 -26.81
N HIS A 248 1.66 0.74 -25.80
CA HIS A 248 0.60 1.71 -26.02
C HIS A 248 0.56 2.86 -25.00
N ASP A 249 1.02 2.64 -23.77
CA ASP A 249 0.61 3.48 -22.64
C ASP A 249 1.76 4.07 -21.82
N VAL A 250 3.02 3.85 -22.21
CA VAL A 250 4.19 4.36 -21.48
C VAL A 250 4.23 5.89 -21.49
N GLY A 251 4.18 6.50 -20.30
CA GLY A 251 4.14 7.96 -20.13
C GLY A 251 2.72 8.54 -20.08
N GLU A 252 1.67 7.74 -20.35
CA GLU A 252 0.27 8.16 -20.24
C GLU A 252 -0.45 7.49 -19.05
N TYR A 253 -0.20 6.21 -18.83
CA TYR A 253 -0.72 5.43 -17.71
C TYR A 253 0.44 4.94 -16.85
N TYR A 254 0.29 5.12 -15.54
CA TYR A 254 1.32 4.83 -14.54
C TYR A 254 0.87 3.66 -13.68
N ILE A 255 1.56 2.53 -13.84
CA ILE A 255 1.35 1.34 -13.03
C ILE A 255 2.49 1.28 -12.02
N GLN A 256 2.17 1.51 -10.75
CA GLN A 256 3.15 1.67 -9.67
C GLN A 256 4.24 0.58 -9.65
N LEU A 257 3.85 -0.68 -9.90
CA LEU A 257 4.80 -1.80 -9.91
C LEU A 257 5.77 -1.73 -11.11
N PHE A 258 5.32 -1.27 -12.27
CA PHE A 258 6.16 -1.15 -13.46
C PHE A 258 7.13 0.02 -13.31
N ASP A 259 6.67 1.14 -12.78
CA ASP A 259 7.52 2.30 -12.48
C ASP A 259 8.58 1.95 -11.42
N ALA A 260 8.19 1.24 -10.36
CA ALA A 260 9.11 0.75 -9.33
C ALA A 260 10.14 -0.26 -9.89
N THR A 261 9.72 -1.08 -10.85
CA THR A 261 10.61 -2.02 -11.55
C THR A 261 11.65 -1.24 -12.35
N LEU A 262 11.24 -0.25 -13.15
CA LEU A 262 12.17 0.59 -13.92
C LEU A 262 13.09 1.38 -12.98
N ALA A 263 12.58 1.90 -11.86
CA ALA A 263 13.41 2.59 -10.87
C ALA A 263 14.54 1.70 -10.34
N ASN A 264 14.27 0.44 -10.02
CA ASN A 264 15.30 -0.53 -9.61
C ASN A 264 16.26 -0.85 -10.74
N TRP A 265 15.82 -0.93 -12.01
CA TRP A 265 16.68 -1.14 -13.17
C TRP A 265 17.68 0.01 -13.37
N VAL A 266 17.25 1.24 -13.15
CA VAL A 266 18.14 2.41 -13.24
C VAL A 266 18.92 2.70 -11.95
N GLY A 267 18.71 1.92 -10.88
CA GLY A 267 19.44 2.02 -9.62
C GLY A 267 18.98 3.15 -8.69
N VAL A 268 17.73 3.63 -8.83
CA VAL A 268 17.15 4.62 -7.93
C VAL A 268 16.10 3.97 -7.01
N ALA A 269 15.69 4.70 -5.96
CA ALA A 269 14.70 4.19 -5.01
C ALA A 269 13.35 3.92 -5.70
N PRO A 270 12.74 2.74 -5.48
CA PRO A 270 11.53 2.32 -6.22
C PRO A 270 10.24 3.03 -5.78
N GLY A 271 10.27 3.83 -4.73
CA GLY A 271 9.10 4.52 -4.21
C GLY A 271 8.11 3.64 -3.44
N ILE A 272 8.24 2.33 -3.47
CA ILE A 272 7.42 1.36 -2.73
C ILE A 272 8.26 0.39 -1.92
N CYS A 273 7.82 0.11 -0.69
CA CYS A 273 8.58 -0.75 0.23
C CYS A 273 8.66 -2.21 -0.24
N THR A 274 7.68 -2.70 -1.02
CA THR A 274 7.66 -4.07 -1.52
C THR A 274 8.85 -4.34 -2.45
N MET A 275 9.26 -3.37 -3.27
CA MET A 275 10.38 -3.46 -4.20
C MET A 275 11.68 -2.83 -3.66
N ALA A 276 11.67 -2.30 -2.43
CA ALA A 276 12.87 -1.76 -1.77
C ALA A 276 13.67 -2.86 -1.07
N LYS A 277 14.95 -2.62 -0.86
CA LYS A 277 15.87 -3.55 -0.17
C LYS A 277 15.46 -3.79 1.28
N GLU A 278 14.96 -2.79 1.96
CA GLU A 278 14.52 -2.81 3.36
C GLU A 278 13.09 -2.28 3.47
N CYS A 279 12.38 -2.61 4.55
CA CYS A 279 11.05 -2.05 4.81
C CYS A 279 11.10 -0.55 5.19
N GLY A 280 12.27 -0.04 5.56
CA GLY A 280 12.47 1.36 5.91
C GLY A 280 11.81 1.77 7.24
N HIS A 281 11.61 3.08 7.39
CA HIS A 281 10.94 3.67 8.56
C HIS A 281 9.45 3.89 8.28
N ALA A 282 8.77 2.84 7.80
CA ALA A 282 7.32 2.84 7.63
C ALA A 282 6.65 2.20 8.84
N GLY A 283 5.63 2.84 9.37
CA GLY A 283 4.85 2.36 10.50
C GLY A 283 3.37 2.66 10.32
N VAL A 284 2.56 2.21 11.26
CA VAL A 284 1.14 2.54 11.34
C VAL A 284 0.76 2.90 12.76
N MET A 285 -0.07 3.92 12.93
CA MET A 285 -0.65 4.30 14.21
C MET A 285 -2.16 4.08 14.19
N GLU A 286 -2.63 3.36 15.19
CA GLU A 286 -4.04 3.12 15.44
C GLU A 286 -4.70 4.29 16.18
N TYR A 287 -6.03 4.36 16.12
CA TYR A 287 -6.85 5.41 16.74
C TYR A 287 -6.59 5.64 18.25
N ASN A 288 -6.11 4.61 18.94
CA ASN A 288 -5.81 4.65 20.39
C ASN A 288 -4.36 5.05 20.70
N GLY A 289 -3.56 5.35 19.67
CA GLY A 289 -2.15 5.72 19.79
C GLY A 289 -1.17 4.55 19.77
N ASP A 290 -1.62 3.33 19.61
CA ASP A 290 -0.74 2.18 19.42
C ASP A 290 0.00 2.28 18.09
N VAL A 291 1.31 2.11 18.12
CA VAL A 291 2.17 2.17 16.93
C VAL A 291 2.73 0.78 16.66
N TYR A 292 2.64 0.36 15.40
CA TYR A 292 3.15 -0.92 14.92
C TYR A 292 4.18 -0.72 13.80
N SER A 293 5.02 -1.74 13.61
CA SER A 293 6.12 -1.71 12.65
C SER A 293 5.69 -1.52 11.20
N CYS A 294 4.50 -2.00 10.83
CA CYS A 294 3.95 -1.91 9.47
C CYS A 294 2.44 -2.17 9.50
N ASP A 295 1.72 -1.65 8.51
CA ASP A 295 0.29 -1.86 8.34
C ASP A 295 -0.11 -3.33 8.18
N HIS A 296 0.68 -4.12 7.44
CA HIS A 296 0.47 -5.56 7.31
C HIS A 296 0.83 -6.36 8.57
N PHE A 297 1.50 -5.74 9.54
CA PHE A 297 1.98 -6.38 10.77
C PHE A 297 1.34 -5.75 12.02
N VAL A 298 0.04 -5.43 11.95
CA VAL A 298 -0.75 -5.05 13.13
C VAL A 298 -1.10 -6.30 13.92
N TYR A 299 -0.11 -6.76 14.70
CA TYR A 299 -0.18 -7.90 15.59
C TYR A 299 0.53 -7.57 16.91
N PRO A 300 0.15 -8.14 18.07
CA PRO A 300 0.77 -7.83 19.37
C PRO A 300 2.30 -7.92 19.36
N GLU A 301 2.83 -8.91 18.64
CA GLU A 301 4.26 -9.15 18.51
C GLU A 301 5.01 -8.08 17.70
N HIS A 302 4.32 -7.22 16.96
CA HIS A 302 4.90 -6.13 16.16
C HIS A 302 4.55 -4.73 16.67
N LYS A 303 3.94 -4.65 17.86
CA LYS A 303 3.65 -3.38 18.51
C LYS A 303 4.94 -2.73 19.04
N LEU A 304 5.19 -1.48 18.66
CA LEU A 304 6.37 -0.69 19.07
C LEU A 304 6.13 0.02 20.40
N GLY A 305 4.90 0.43 20.66
CA GLY A 305 4.52 1.16 21.85
C GLY A 305 3.19 1.90 21.68
N ASN A 306 2.95 2.89 22.54
CA ASN A 306 1.77 3.77 22.47
C ASN A 306 2.20 5.23 22.59
N LEU A 307 1.65 6.09 21.75
CA LEU A 307 1.99 7.50 21.68
C LEU A 307 1.70 8.29 22.99
N SER A 308 0.82 7.77 23.85
CA SER A 308 0.59 8.38 25.18
C SER A 308 1.76 8.21 26.15
N GLN A 309 2.63 7.21 25.91
CA GLN A 309 3.74 6.81 26.79
C GLN A 309 5.12 7.10 26.19
N HIS A 310 5.24 6.99 24.88
CA HIS A 310 6.48 7.13 24.12
C HIS A 310 6.33 8.17 23.02
N THR A 311 7.43 8.76 22.59
CA THR A 311 7.43 9.61 21.39
C THR A 311 7.46 8.79 20.11
N ILE A 312 7.00 9.38 19.00
CA ILE A 312 7.13 8.79 17.66
C ILE A 312 8.60 8.48 17.36
N TYR A 313 9.50 9.39 17.73
CA TYR A 313 10.94 9.23 17.52
C TYR A 313 11.49 7.98 18.24
N GLU A 314 11.17 7.81 19.53
CA GLU A 314 11.63 6.65 20.30
C GLU A 314 11.14 5.34 19.71
N MET A 315 9.85 5.26 19.39
CA MET A 315 9.24 4.05 18.82
C MET A 315 9.83 3.69 17.47
N MET A 316 9.88 4.64 16.54
CA MET A 316 10.35 4.40 15.16
C MET A 316 11.87 4.26 15.07
N ASN A 317 12.64 4.73 16.05
CA ASN A 317 14.10 4.58 16.14
C ASN A 317 14.53 3.44 17.07
N SER A 318 13.59 2.67 17.61
CA SER A 318 13.87 1.52 18.47
C SER A 318 14.64 0.43 17.72
N ASP A 319 15.41 -0.37 18.45
CA ASP A 319 16.12 -1.52 17.86
C ASP A 319 15.12 -2.52 17.23
N ARG A 320 13.94 -2.67 17.83
CA ARG A 320 12.86 -3.48 17.28
C ARG A 320 12.43 -3.04 15.89
N GLN A 321 12.24 -1.72 15.66
CA GLN A 321 11.89 -1.20 14.33
C GLN A 321 13.04 -1.31 13.35
N LYS A 322 14.27 -1.07 13.80
CA LYS A 322 15.48 -1.24 12.97
C LYS A 322 15.66 -2.69 12.53
N ASP A 323 15.45 -3.63 13.45
CA ASP A 323 15.51 -5.07 13.14
C ASP A 323 14.40 -5.50 12.20
N PHE A 324 13.17 -5.02 12.40
CA PHE A 324 12.06 -5.24 11.49
C PHE A 324 12.37 -4.71 10.07
N SER A 325 12.87 -3.50 9.96
CA SER A 325 13.24 -2.91 8.67
C SER A 325 14.27 -3.77 7.90
N LYS A 326 15.33 -4.18 8.60
CA LYS A 326 16.45 -4.94 8.03
C LYS A 326 16.16 -6.41 7.80
N MET A 327 15.14 -7.00 8.47
CA MET A 327 14.84 -8.43 8.34
C MET A 327 14.51 -8.80 6.89
N LYS A 328 13.92 -7.88 6.14
CA LYS A 328 13.60 -8.09 4.73
C LYS A 328 14.81 -8.53 3.92
N TYR A 329 15.94 -7.89 4.10
CA TYR A 329 17.21 -8.23 3.42
C TYR A 329 17.97 -9.35 4.12
N ARG A 330 18.09 -9.28 5.45
CA ARG A 330 18.89 -10.26 6.23
C ARG A 330 18.36 -11.68 6.14
N LEU A 331 17.04 -11.84 6.04
CA LEU A 331 16.37 -13.15 6.01
C LEU A 331 16.03 -13.63 4.60
N LEU A 332 16.71 -13.13 3.57
CA LEU A 332 16.59 -13.67 2.22
C LEU A 332 17.11 -15.11 2.17
N PRO A 333 16.32 -16.07 1.66
CA PRO A 333 16.77 -17.44 1.44
C PRO A 333 17.84 -17.51 0.35
N GLN A 334 18.56 -18.64 0.27
CA GLN A 334 19.69 -18.80 -0.65
C GLN A 334 19.28 -18.60 -2.10
N GLN A 335 18.14 -19.15 -2.52
CA GLN A 335 17.59 -18.95 -3.86
C GLN A 335 17.43 -17.47 -4.24
N CYS A 336 17.01 -16.61 -3.29
CA CYS A 336 16.91 -15.18 -3.53
C CYS A 336 18.27 -14.51 -3.69
N LYS A 337 19.27 -14.93 -2.90
CA LYS A 337 20.64 -14.38 -2.96
C LYS A 337 21.35 -14.69 -4.28
N GLU A 338 21.02 -15.83 -4.89
CA GLU A 338 21.55 -16.29 -6.17
C GLU A 338 20.72 -15.85 -7.38
N CYS A 339 19.55 -15.25 -7.14
CA CYS A 339 18.63 -14.85 -8.21
C CYS A 339 19.17 -13.63 -8.98
N LYS A 340 19.23 -13.74 -10.30
CA LYS A 340 19.66 -12.64 -11.18
C LYS A 340 18.77 -11.39 -11.10
N TYR A 341 17.54 -11.51 -10.62
CA TYR A 341 16.59 -10.42 -10.43
C TYR A 341 16.50 -9.94 -8.96
N GLN A 342 17.44 -10.35 -8.12
CA GLN A 342 17.43 -9.96 -6.72
C GLN A 342 17.47 -8.43 -6.56
N PHE A 343 18.20 -7.73 -7.44
CA PHE A 343 18.33 -6.27 -7.45
C PHE A 343 16.99 -5.54 -7.70
N ALA A 344 16.04 -6.18 -8.40
CA ALA A 344 14.72 -5.62 -8.72
C ALA A 344 13.65 -6.07 -7.71
N CYS A 345 13.70 -7.35 -7.31
CA CYS A 345 12.68 -7.99 -6.45
C CYS A 345 12.92 -7.75 -4.95
N HIS A 346 14.19 -7.81 -4.50
CA HIS A 346 14.59 -7.80 -3.09
C HIS A 346 13.81 -8.78 -2.21
N GLY A 347 13.25 -9.86 -2.83
CA GLY A 347 12.42 -10.86 -2.18
C GLY A 347 11.00 -10.38 -1.82
N GLU A 348 10.57 -9.22 -2.32
CA GLU A 348 9.27 -8.62 -2.14
C GLU A 348 8.84 -8.49 -0.65
N CYS A 349 7.55 -8.39 -0.33
CA CYS A 349 7.07 -8.14 1.03
C CYS A 349 7.27 -9.34 1.97
N PRO A 350 7.82 -9.15 3.17
CA PRO A 350 7.92 -10.20 4.19
C PRO A 350 6.58 -10.85 4.54
N LYS A 351 5.45 -10.15 4.37
CA LYS A 351 4.11 -10.71 4.57
C LYS A 351 3.90 -12.02 3.80
N ASN A 352 4.38 -12.07 2.55
CA ASN A 352 4.17 -13.19 1.64
C ASN A 352 5.32 -14.23 1.67
N ARG A 353 6.29 -14.13 2.60
CA ARG A 353 7.45 -15.01 2.70
C ARG A 353 7.22 -16.13 3.69
N PHE A 354 6.54 -17.18 3.29
CA PHE A 354 6.15 -18.27 4.17
C PHE A 354 6.37 -19.68 3.57
N ILE A 355 6.94 -19.75 2.37
CA ILE A 355 7.30 -21.05 1.77
C ILE A 355 8.81 -21.27 1.82
N ARG A 356 9.23 -22.48 1.50
CA ARG A 356 10.64 -22.87 1.43
C ARG A 356 11.17 -22.73 0.02
N ASP A 357 12.45 -22.37 -0.10
CA ASP A 357 13.16 -22.32 -1.37
C ASP A 357 13.55 -23.75 -1.86
N CYS A 358 14.14 -23.82 -3.07
CA CYS A 358 14.57 -25.08 -3.66
C CYS A 358 15.66 -25.84 -2.85
N TYR A 359 16.29 -25.16 -1.90
CA TYR A 359 17.28 -25.75 -0.97
C TYR A 359 16.67 -26.14 0.38
N GLY A 360 15.37 -25.93 0.57
CA GLY A 360 14.68 -26.19 1.84
C GLY A 360 14.77 -25.05 2.86
N ASN A 361 15.36 -23.89 2.52
CA ASN A 361 15.44 -22.74 3.43
C ASN A 361 14.10 -22.00 3.52
N PRO A 362 13.68 -21.56 4.71
CA PRO A 362 12.44 -20.81 4.89
C PRO A 362 12.53 -19.37 4.37
N GLY A 363 11.39 -18.73 4.17
CA GLY A 363 11.32 -17.29 3.88
C GLY A 363 11.34 -16.94 2.39
N LEU A 364 11.04 -17.89 1.49
CA LEU A 364 10.77 -17.59 0.11
C LEU A 364 9.37 -16.99 -0.02
N ASN A 365 9.23 -15.98 -0.86
CA ASN A 365 7.95 -15.38 -1.17
C ASN A 365 7.06 -16.35 -1.94
N TYR A 366 5.80 -16.48 -1.52
CA TYR A 366 4.81 -17.36 -2.15
C TYR A 366 4.61 -17.04 -3.65
N LEU A 367 4.67 -15.75 -4.01
CA LEU A 367 4.52 -15.28 -5.39
C LEU A 367 5.85 -15.27 -6.18
N CYS A 368 6.94 -15.84 -5.62
CA CYS A 368 8.28 -15.79 -6.22
C CYS A 368 8.30 -16.25 -7.68
N LYS A 369 7.62 -17.37 -8.01
CA LYS A 369 7.56 -17.90 -9.38
C LYS A 369 6.95 -16.87 -10.36
N GLY A 370 5.89 -16.19 -9.94
CA GLY A 370 5.22 -15.16 -10.77
C GLY A 370 6.09 -13.90 -10.95
N TYR A 371 6.71 -13.42 -9.88
CA TYR A 371 7.65 -12.30 -9.98
C TYR A 371 8.87 -12.65 -10.85
N HIS A 372 9.42 -13.86 -10.72
CA HIS A 372 10.54 -14.29 -11.56
C HIS A 372 10.15 -14.34 -13.03
N GLN A 373 8.97 -14.87 -13.36
CA GLN A 373 8.38 -14.86 -14.70
C GLN A 373 8.28 -13.42 -15.21
N PHE A 374 7.68 -12.52 -14.43
CA PHE A 374 7.51 -11.11 -14.79
C PHE A 374 8.85 -10.42 -15.06
N PHE A 375 9.81 -10.47 -14.13
CA PHE A 375 11.11 -9.83 -14.34
C PHE A 375 11.86 -10.40 -15.54
N HIS A 376 11.73 -11.70 -15.80
CA HIS A 376 12.33 -12.31 -17.00
C HIS A 376 11.70 -11.77 -18.29
N HIS A 377 10.38 -11.64 -18.29
CA HIS A 377 9.61 -11.16 -19.43
C HIS A 377 9.92 -9.68 -19.74
N VAL A 378 9.96 -8.84 -18.74
CA VAL A 378 10.14 -7.39 -18.93
C VAL A 378 11.59 -6.95 -19.10
N ALA A 379 12.58 -7.81 -18.80
CA ALA A 379 14.00 -7.45 -18.79
C ALA A 379 14.47 -6.74 -20.06
N PRO A 380 14.23 -7.21 -21.30
CA PRO A 380 14.72 -6.52 -22.50
C PRO A 380 14.10 -5.12 -22.67
N TYR A 381 12.86 -4.94 -22.26
CA TYR A 381 12.19 -3.64 -22.31
C TYR A 381 12.72 -2.68 -21.24
N MET A 382 12.96 -3.19 -20.04
CA MET A 382 13.54 -2.42 -18.94
C MET A 382 14.98 -2.01 -19.25
N ASP A 383 15.77 -2.90 -19.85
CA ASP A 383 17.14 -2.59 -20.31
C ASP A 383 17.12 -1.49 -21.38
N PHE A 384 16.19 -1.53 -22.32
CA PHE A 384 16.01 -0.48 -23.32
C PHE A 384 15.63 0.86 -22.68
N MET A 385 14.57 0.87 -21.82
CA MET A 385 14.13 2.09 -21.15
C MET A 385 15.22 2.69 -20.26
N LYS A 386 16.00 1.86 -19.57
CA LYS A 386 17.16 2.30 -18.81
C LYS A 386 18.18 3.00 -19.72
N ASN A 387 18.53 2.40 -20.87
CA ASN A 387 19.45 3.01 -21.83
C ASN A 387 18.92 4.35 -22.37
N GLU A 388 17.60 4.47 -22.62
CA GLU A 388 17.00 5.74 -23.01
C GLU A 388 17.18 6.80 -21.91
N LEU A 389 16.87 6.48 -20.66
CA LEU A 389 17.01 7.39 -19.51
C LEU A 389 18.46 7.81 -19.28
N GLU A 390 19.43 6.88 -19.36
CA GLU A 390 20.86 7.18 -19.24
C GLU A 390 21.37 8.14 -20.34
N ASN A 391 20.74 8.10 -21.52
CA ASN A 391 21.03 9.01 -22.63
C ASN A 391 20.10 10.23 -22.68
N GLN A 392 19.35 10.53 -21.63
CA GLN A 392 18.41 11.64 -21.53
C GLN A 392 17.31 11.64 -22.63
N ARG A 393 16.90 10.45 -23.05
CA ARG A 393 15.81 10.24 -23.99
C ARG A 393 14.56 9.69 -23.29
N PRO A 394 13.35 9.91 -23.85
CA PRO A 394 12.13 9.42 -23.25
C PRO A 394 12.08 7.87 -23.19
N PRO A 395 11.76 7.26 -22.03
CA PRO A 395 11.58 5.81 -21.94
C PRO A 395 10.41 5.32 -22.82
N ALA A 396 9.45 6.18 -23.14
CA ALA A 396 8.33 5.93 -24.05
C ALA A 396 8.77 5.52 -25.48
N ASN A 397 10.03 5.76 -25.88
CA ASN A 397 10.57 5.23 -27.14
C ASN A 397 10.50 3.71 -27.23
N VAL A 398 10.35 3.02 -26.11
CA VAL A 398 10.17 1.56 -26.03
C VAL A 398 8.91 1.06 -26.76
N MET A 399 7.88 1.88 -26.86
CA MET A 399 6.62 1.53 -27.54
C MET A 399 6.81 1.12 -29.02
N ASN A 400 7.88 1.58 -29.65
CA ASN A 400 8.22 1.27 -31.03
C ASN A 400 9.17 0.06 -31.17
N GLN A 401 9.48 -0.62 -30.06
CA GLN A 401 10.40 -1.75 -30.05
C GLN A 401 9.66 -3.08 -30.02
N VAL A 402 10.18 -4.07 -30.74
CA VAL A 402 9.74 -5.45 -30.66
C VAL A 402 10.95 -6.30 -30.27
N PHE A 403 10.94 -6.82 -29.07
CA PHE A 403 11.95 -7.76 -28.62
C PHE A 403 11.42 -9.18 -28.88
N GLY A 404 12.23 -10.02 -29.56
CA GLY A 404 11.87 -11.40 -29.86
C GLY A 404 11.57 -12.19 -28.57
N LYS A 405 10.56 -13.05 -28.66
CA LYS A 405 10.17 -13.98 -27.58
C LYS A 405 11.21 -15.09 -27.41
#